data_de5961f61652055c6e4a91af3ecf82a1
#
_entry.id   de5961f61652055c6e4a91af3ecf82a1
#
_cell.length_a   1.000
_cell.length_b   1.000
_cell.length_c   1.000
_cell.angle_alpha   90.00
_cell.angle_beta   90.00
_cell.angle_gamma   90.00
#
_symmetry.space_group_name_H-M   'P 1'
#
loop_
_entity.id
_entity.type
_entity.pdbx_description
1 polymer ?
#
loop_
_entity_poly.entity_id
_entity_poly.type
_entity_poly.pdbx_seq_one_letter_code
_entity_poly.pdbx_strand_id
1 'polypeptide(L)'
;IMAILKIAKLGHPVLIKKTNEINDLKKVDLKKIVFDMSQTMLDANGIGLAAPQIHLSHRMFIYRNPDIEEEDKINISVFINPSVETISDETVDDWEGCLSIPGMSGLVRRHKRIKYSAIDLNGKNITGEVEGLHARVIQHEFDHLNGILYTSRLAHKNAFGYSDEIEKFWKKHHDKNS
;
A
#
# COMPACT_ATOMS: atom_id res chain seq x y z
N ILE A 1 -18.29 17.56 4.86
CA ILE A 1 -17.15 18.34 4.36
C ILE A 1 -16.08 17.34 3.94
N MET A 2 -15.69 17.33 2.67
CA MET A 2 -14.56 16.56 2.14
C MET A 2 -13.25 17.09 2.73
N ALA A 3 -12.41 16.22 3.25
CA ALA A 3 -11.08 16.61 3.72
C ALA A 3 -10.00 15.81 2.97
N ILE A 4 -9.18 16.51 2.19
CA ILE A 4 -7.91 15.97 1.71
C ILE A 4 -6.92 16.05 2.87
N LEU A 5 -6.45 14.91 3.32
CA LEU A 5 -5.58 14.81 4.49
C LEU A 5 -4.11 15.00 4.10
N LYS A 6 -3.33 15.56 5.03
CA LYS A 6 -1.89 15.69 4.84
C LYS A 6 -1.23 14.31 4.91
N ILE A 7 -0.48 13.94 3.86
CA ILE A 7 0.30 12.71 3.85
C ILE A 7 1.66 12.93 4.51
N ALA A 8 1.98 12.10 5.50
CA ALA A 8 3.29 12.06 6.15
C ALA A 8 4.37 11.67 5.13
N LYS A 9 5.48 12.40 5.14
CA LYS A 9 6.60 12.15 4.22
C LYS A 9 7.73 11.41 4.92
N LEU A 10 8.58 10.75 4.14
CA LEU A 10 9.81 10.08 4.60
C LEU A 10 10.57 10.97 5.60
N GLY A 11 10.97 10.37 6.71
CA GLY A 11 11.56 11.08 7.87
C GLY A 11 10.56 11.38 8.99
N HIS A 12 9.24 11.33 8.73
CA HIS A 12 8.26 11.50 9.80
C HIS A 12 8.18 10.24 10.68
N PRO A 13 8.28 10.37 12.03
CA PRO A 13 8.38 9.21 12.93
C PRO A 13 7.14 8.31 12.96
N VAL A 14 5.98 8.76 12.50
CA VAL A 14 4.78 7.92 12.40
C VAL A 14 4.96 6.77 11.41
N LEU A 15 5.77 6.96 10.36
CA LEU A 15 5.98 5.98 9.29
C LEU A 15 6.88 4.80 9.68
N ILE A 16 7.61 4.92 10.79
CA ILE A 16 8.52 3.86 11.29
C ILE A 16 8.01 3.20 12.58
N LYS A 17 6.76 3.48 12.96
CA LYS A 17 6.12 2.89 14.12
C LYS A 17 5.11 1.83 13.70
N LYS A 18 5.10 0.70 14.43
CA LYS A 18 4.03 -0.29 14.30
C LYS A 18 2.71 0.33 14.75
N THR A 19 1.66 0.08 14.00
CA THR A 19 0.30 0.58 14.29
C THR A 19 -0.40 -0.28 15.35
N ASN A 20 -1.42 0.31 15.99
CA ASN A 20 -2.25 -0.36 16.99
C ASN A 20 -3.46 -1.01 16.32
N GLU A 21 -3.83 -2.20 16.79
CA GLU A 21 -5.08 -2.85 16.39
C GLU A 21 -6.30 -2.02 16.81
N ILE A 22 -7.35 -2.06 16.02
CA ILE A 22 -8.63 -1.46 16.33
C ILE A 22 -9.47 -2.52 17.05
N ASN A 23 -9.46 -2.49 18.39
CA ASN A 23 -10.14 -3.50 19.22
C ASN A 23 -11.67 -3.32 19.26
N ASP A 24 -12.15 -2.09 19.09
CA ASP A 24 -13.59 -1.78 19.08
C ASP A 24 -13.93 -0.91 17.87
N LEU A 25 -14.44 -1.57 16.82
CA LEU A 25 -14.78 -0.90 15.55
C LEU A 25 -15.89 0.15 15.71
N LYS A 26 -16.71 0.06 16.77
CA LYS A 26 -17.82 1.01 17.00
C LYS A 26 -17.35 2.33 17.63
N LYS A 27 -16.19 2.32 18.29
CA LYS A 27 -15.62 3.54 18.90
C LYS A 27 -14.83 4.41 17.92
N VAL A 28 -14.58 3.92 16.71
CA VAL A 28 -13.85 4.62 15.67
C VAL A 28 -14.81 4.94 14.53
N ASP A 29 -14.87 6.18 14.10
CA ASP A 29 -15.65 6.56 12.92
C ASP A 29 -14.95 6.10 11.62
N LEU A 30 -14.97 4.77 11.43
CA LEU A 30 -14.31 4.11 10.31
C LEU A 30 -14.85 4.59 8.96
N LYS A 31 -16.15 4.89 8.87
CA LYS A 31 -16.75 5.37 7.61
C LYS A 31 -16.17 6.70 7.20
N LYS A 32 -16.03 7.62 8.16
CA LYS A 32 -15.41 8.92 7.91
C LYS A 32 -13.92 8.77 7.56
N ILE A 33 -13.17 7.97 8.31
CA ILE A 33 -11.74 7.74 8.06
C ILE A 33 -11.54 7.16 6.66
N VAL A 34 -12.27 6.11 6.30
CA VAL A 34 -12.17 5.47 4.97
C VAL A 34 -12.54 6.45 3.87
N PHE A 35 -13.57 7.27 4.06
CA PHE A 35 -13.96 8.29 3.10
C PHE A 35 -12.84 9.32 2.88
N ASP A 36 -12.29 9.89 3.96
CA ASP A 36 -11.21 10.89 3.87
C ASP A 36 -9.92 10.27 3.30
N MET A 37 -9.58 9.04 3.67
CA MET A 37 -8.47 8.29 3.10
C MET A 37 -8.66 8.07 1.60
N SER A 38 -9.86 7.67 1.17
CA SER A 38 -10.17 7.42 -0.24
C SER A 38 -10.00 8.69 -1.07
N GLN A 39 -10.55 9.81 -0.60
CA GLN A 39 -10.40 11.10 -1.29
C GLN A 39 -8.92 11.52 -1.37
N THR A 40 -8.18 11.36 -0.27
CA THR A 40 -6.75 11.69 -0.22
C THR A 40 -5.91 10.82 -1.15
N MET A 41 -6.20 9.52 -1.19
CA MET A 41 -5.51 8.56 -2.07
C MET A 41 -5.75 8.90 -3.54
N LEU A 42 -7.00 9.20 -3.91
CA LEU A 42 -7.38 9.53 -5.28
C LEU A 42 -6.81 10.87 -5.74
N ASP A 43 -6.87 11.91 -4.90
CA ASP A 43 -6.27 13.22 -5.18
C ASP A 43 -4.76 13.12 -5.43
N ALA A 44 -4.09 12.22 -4.70
CA ALA A 44 -2.67 11.95 -4.86
C ALA A 44 -2.35 10.93 -5.97
N ASN A 45 -3.32 10.46 -6.77
CA ASN A 45 -3.18 9.42 -7.79
C ASN A 45 -2.57 8.12 -7.24
N GLY A 46 -2.89 7.76 -5.98
CA GLY A 46 -2.42 6.55 -5.32
C GLY A 46 -3.23 5.30 -5.68
N ILE A 47 -2.59 4.14 -5.52
CA ILE A 47 -3.25 2.83 -5.63
C ILE A 47 -3.63 2.32 -4.23
N GLY A 48 -2.87 2.66 -3.20
CA GLY A 48 -3.10 2.32 -1.82
C GLY A 48 -2.75 3.47 -0.87
N LEU A 49 -3.28 3.38 0.36
CA LEU A 49 -2.99 4.34 1.43
C LEU A 49 -3.23 3.68 2.79
N ALA A 50 -2.20 3.66 3.63
CA ALA A 50 -2.28 3.15 4.99
C ALA A 50 -2.52 4.27 6.01
N ALA A 51 -3.22 3.97 7.10
CA ALA A 51 -3.56 4.94 8.13
C ALA A 51 -2.35 5.70 8.73
N PRO A 52 -1.17 5.11 8.96
CA PRO A 52 -0.01 5.87 9.43
C PRO A 52 0.45 6.96 8.46
N GLN A 53 0.19 6.82 7.16
CA GLN A 53 0.51 7.86 6.18
C GLN A 53 -0.35 9.13 6.35
N ILE A 54 -1.50 9.03 7.00
CA ILE A 54 -2.35 10.17 7.37
C ILE A 54 -2.31 10.47 8.88
N HIS A 55 -1.20 10.13 9.52
CA HIS A 55 -0.92 10.38 10.94
C HIS A 55 -1.83 9.63 11.93
N LEU A 56 -2.54 8.58 11.51
CA LEU A 56 -3.35 7.73 12.38
C LEU A 56 -2.62 6.42 12.70
N SER A 57 -2.51 6.09 14.01
CA SER A 57 -1.86 4.85 14.46
C SER A 57 -2.82 3.64 14.45
N HIS A 58 -3.76 3.60 13.51
CA HIS A 58 -4.69 2.50 13.33
C HIS A 58 -4.14 1.44 12.39
N ARG A 59 -4.33 0.17 12.74
CA ARG A 59 -3.90 -0.96 11.91
C ARG A 59 -4.92 -1.19 10.78
N MET A 60 -4.91 -0.29 9.78
CA MET A 60 -5.78 -0.37 8.61
C MET A 60 -5.16 0.31 7.40
N PHE A 61 -5.56 -0.15 6.23
CA PHE A 61 -5.26 0.49 4.95
C PHE A 61 -6.42 0.33 3.98
N ILE A 62 -6.39 1.13 2.93
CA ILE A 62 -7.29 1.03 1.79
C ILE A 62 -6.47 0.89 0.51
N TYR A 63 -7.06 0.30 -0.52
CA TYR A 63 -6.45 0.24 -1.85
C TYR A 63 -7.51 0.08 -2.94
N ARG A 64 -7.14 0.49 -4.16
CA ARG A 64 -7.92 0.19 -5.37
C ARG A 64 -7.59 -1.24 -5.76
N ASN A 65 -8.62 -2.10 -5.80
CA ASN A 65 -8.41 -3.50 -6.18
C ASN A 65 -8.07 -3.58 -7.67
N PRO A 66 -6.86 -4.04 -8.05
CA PRO A 66 -6.45 -4.08 -9.46
C PRO A 66 -7.17 -5.17 -10.28
N ASP A 67 -7.81 -6.14 -9.61
CA ASP A 67 -8.52 -7.24 -10.28
C ASP A 67 -9.98 -6.88 -10.62
N ILE A 68 -10.44 -5.70 -10.23
CA ILE A 68 -11.81 -5.24 -10.47
C ILE A 68 -11.79 -4.03 -11.40
N GLU A 69 -12.12 -4.28 -12.66
CA GLU A 69 -12.38 -3.26 -13.68
C GLU A 69 -13.88 -2.95 -13.72
N GLU A 70 -14.32 -1.93 -12.99
CA GLU A 70 -15.66 -1.34 -13.18
C GLU A 70 -15.47 0.05 -13.79
N GLU A 71 -15.96 0.26 -15.02
CA GLU A 71 -15.76 1.50 -15.80
C GLU A 71 -16.24 2.77 -15.08
N ASP A 72 -17.22 2.67 -14.17
CA ASP A 72 -17.87 3.83 -13.52
C ASP A 72 -17.72 3.88 -11.99
N LYS A 73 -17.03 2.93 -11.34
CA LYS A 73 -16.92 2.89 -9.88
C LYS A 73 -15.49 2.67 -9.41
N ILE A 74 -15.03 3.58 -8.56
CA ILE A 74 -13.77 3.40 -7.85
C ILE A 74 -13.96 2.33 -6.78
N ASN A 75 -13.47 1.12 -7.05
CA ASN A 75 -13.58 0.00 -6.12
C ASN A 75 -12.48 0.10 -5.05
N ILE A 76 -12.85 0.54 -3.85
CA ILE A 76 -11.95 0.66 -2.70
C ILE A 76 -12.15 -0.54 -1.78
N SER A 77 -11.10 -1.34 -1.63
CA SER A 77 -11.02 -2.38 -0.61
C SER A 77 -10.48 -1.80 0.69
N VAL A 78 -11.07 -2.22 1.81
CA VAL A 78 -10.72 -1.77 3.17
C VAL A 78 -10.25 -2.96 3.98
N PHE A 79 -9.05 -2.89 4.53
CA PHE A 79 -8.46 -3.92 5.38
C PHE A 79 -8.22 -3.34 6.77
N ILE A 80 -8.92 -3.88 7.76
CA ILE A 80 -8.80 -3.54 9.19
C ILE A 80 -8.19 -4.74 9.91
N ASN A 81 -7.18 -4.49 10.74
CA ASN A 81 -6.41 -5.49 11.47
C ASN A 81 -5.93 -6.65 10.58
N PRO A 82 -5.30 -6.36 9.43
CA PRO A 82 -4.90 -7.40 8.51
C PRO A 82 -3.76 -8.26 9.04
N SER A 83 -3.75 -9.52 8.60
CA SER A 83 -2.55 -10.37 8.57
C SER A 83 -2.24 -10.77 7.13
N VAL A 84 -0.96 -10.97 6.85
CA VAL A 84 -0.45 -11.40 5.54
C VAL A 84 0.56 -12.50 5.76
N GLU A 85 0.36 -13.61 5.04
CA GLU A 85 1.22 -14.79 5.06
C GLU A 85 1.71 -15.08 3.64
N THR A 86 2.97 -15.52 3.50
CA THR A 86 3.52 -15.94 2.23
C THR A 86 3.10 -17.38 1.92
N ILE A 87 2.67 -17.65 0.69
CA ILE A 87 2.27 -18.99 0.25
C ILE A 87 3.46 -19.78 -0.28
N SER A 88 4.44 -19.07 -0.87
CA SER A 88 5.64 -19.66 -1.43
C SER A 88 6.84 -18.73 -1.28
N ASP A 89 8.05 -19.28 -1.42
CA ASP A 89 9.29 -18.50 -1.40
C ASP A 89 9.55 -17.78 -2.74
N GLU A 90 8.70 -17.98 -3.75
CA GLU A 90 8.83 -17.33 -5.04
C GLU A 90 8.67 -15.81 -4.90
N THR A 91 9.65 -15.07 -5.38
CA THR A 91 9.65 -13.59 -5.32
C THR A 91 9.75 -12.99 -6.71
N VAL A 92 9.23 -11.77 -6.85
CA VAL A 92 9.29 -10.97 -8.08
C VAL A 92 9.80 -9.59 -7.73
N ASP A 93 10.78 -9.11 -8.49
CA ASP A 93 11.31 -7.76 -8.41
C ASP A 93 10.51 -6.87 -9.37
N ASP A 94 9.97 -5.77 -8.86
CA ASP A 94 9.24 -4.79 -9.69
C ASP A 94 9.31 -3.39 -9.07
N TRP A 95 9.01 -2.36 -9.87
CA TRP A 95 9.10 -0.98 -9.47
C TRP A 95 7.94 -0.55 -8.60
N GLU A 96 8.26 0.07 -7.46
CA GLU A 96 7.28 0.67 -6.54
C GLU A 96 7.57 2.15 -6.33
N GLY A 97 6.49 2.92 -6.14
CA GLY A 97 6.48 4.25 -5.58
C GLY A 97 5.68 4.27 -4.28
N CYS A 98 5.72 5.37 -3.57
CA CYS A 98 4.94 5.56 -2.34
C CYS A 98 4.52 7.02 -2.21
N LEU A 99 3.28 7.27 -1.79
CA LEU A 99 2.77 8.64 -1.54
C LEU A 99 3.56 9.36 -0.42
N SER A 100 4.21 8.59 0.46
CA SER A 100 5.10 9.13 1.49
C SER A 100 6.52 9.44 0.98
N ILE A 101 6.87 9.03 -0.24
CA ILE A 101 8.17 9.27 -0.90
C ILE A 101 7.89 9.77 -2.33
N PRO A 102 7.31 10.96 -2.47
CA PRO A 102 6.84 11.45 -3.77
C PRO A 102 7.97 11.66 -4.76
N GLY A 103 7.69 11.32 -6.03
CA GLY A 103 8.62 11.50 -7.13
C GLY A 103 9.79 10.52 -7.17
N MET A 104 9.80 9.51 -6.29
CA MET A 104 10.84 8.49 -6.25
C MET A 104 10.28 7.09 -6.47
N SER A 105 11.08 6.24 -7.11
CA SER A 105 10.77 4.82 -7.35
C SER A 105 11.96 3.95 -6.99
N GLY A 106 11.66 2.69 -6.60
CA GLY A 106 12.66 1.69 -6.32
C GLY A 106 12.26 0.31 -6.83
N LEU A 107 13.25 -0.50 -7.23
CA LEU A 107 13.03 -1.90 -7.57
C LEU A 107 12.91 -2.71 -6.28
N VAL A 108 11.74 -3.26 -6.03
CA VAL A 108 11.37 -3.88 -4.75
C VAL A 108 11.08 -5.36 -4.93
N ARG A 109 11.67 -6.18 -4.05
CA ARG A 109 11.40 -7.60 -4.00
C ARG A 109 10.18 -7.92 -3.14
N ARG A 110 9.20 -8.63 -3.73
CA ARG A 110 8.00 -9.08 -3.06
C ARG A 110 7.75 -10.56 -3.30
N HIS A 111 7.06 -11.22 -2.35
CA HIS A 111 6.52 -12.54 -2.61
C HIS A 111 5.46 -12.47 -3.69
N LYS A 112 5.52 -13.40 -4.65
CA LYS A 112 4.62 -13.45 -5.80
C LYS A 112 3.18 -13.72 -5.40
N ARG A 113 2.99 -14.61 -4.40
CA ARG A 113 1.67 -15.04 -3.90
C ARG A 113 1.61 -14.91 -2.39
N ILE A 114 0.50 -14.39 -1.91
CA ILE A 114 0.22 -14.24 -0.49
C ILE A 114 -1.20 -14.70 -0.16
N LYS A 115 -1.39 -15.08 1.08
CA LYS A 115 -2.70 -15.22 1.72
C LYS A 115 -2.90 -14.07 2.68
N TYR A 116 -4.10 -13.54 2.73
CA TYR A 116 -4.45 -12.49 3.69
C TYR A 116 -5.70 -12.85 4.49
N SER A 117 -5.80 -12.26 5.68
CA SER A 117 -7.05 -12.12 6.41
C SER A 117 -7.17 -10.69 6.92
N ALA A 118 -8.39 -10.18 6.98
CA ALA A 118 -8.71 -8.84 7.49
C ALA A 118 -10.16 -8.74 7.92
N ILE A 119 -10.54 -7.61 8.48
CA ILE A 119 -11.94 -7.24 8.71
C ILE A 119 -12.27 -6.14 7.70
N ASP A 120 -13.43 -6.26 7.03
CA ASP A 120 -13.93 -5.24 6.10
C ASP A 120 -14.62 -4.08 6.86
N LEU A 121 -15.04 -3.05 6.12
CA LEU A 121 -15.73 -1.88 6.69
C LEU A 121 -17.07 -2.22 7.37
N ASN A 122 -17.67 -3.36 7.04
CA ASN A 122 -18.92 -3.86 7.64
C ASN A 122 -18.68 -4.72 8.89
N GLY A 123 -17.41 -4.92 9.28
CA GLY A 123 -17.03 -5.77 10.40
C GLY A 123 -17.01 -7.26 10.07
N LYS A 124 -17.07 -7.64 8.79
CA LYS A 124 -17.00 -9.03 8.34
C LYS A 124 -15.55 -9.47 8.16
N ASN A 125 -15.23 -10.66 8.63
CA ASN A 125 -13.94 -11.29 8.33
C ASN A 125 -13.87 -11.65 6.84
N ILE A 126 -12.80 -11.23 6.20
CA ILE A 126 -12.46 -11.54 4.82
C ILE A 126 -11.11 -12.23 4.75
N THR A 127 -11.00 -13.20 3.86
CA THR A 127 -9.75 -13.93 3.58
C THR A 127 -9.63 -14.12 2.08
N GLY A 128 -8.41 -14.23 1.59
CA GLY A 128 -8.17 -14.51 0.18
C GLY A 128 -6.71 -14.87 -0.10
N GLU A 129 -6.49 -15.41 -1.27
CA GLU A 129 -5.17 -15.63 -1.86
C GLU A 129 -5.07 -14.79 -3.12
N VAL A 130 -3.96 -14.09 -3.29
CA VAL A 130 -3.73 -13.19 -4.42
C VAL A 130 -2.30 -13.27 -4.90
N GLU A 131 -2.08 -12.87 -6.16
CA GLU A 131 -0.75 -12.85 -6.78
C GLU A 131 -0.51 -11.55 -7.59
N GLY A 132 0.71 -11.40 -8.12
CA GLY A 132 1.07 -10.31 -9.01
C GLY A 132 0.95 -8.92 -8.36
N LEU A 133 0.38 -7.98 -9.11
CA LEU A 133 0.21 -6.59 -8.66
C LEU A 133 -0.68 -6.50 -7.41
N HIS A 134 -1.74 -7.30 -7.34
CA HIS A 134 -2.63 -7.32 -6.17
C HIS A 134 -1.87 -7.73 -4.89
N ALA A 135 -1.08 -8.81 -4.96
CA ALA A 135 -0.24 -9.23 -3.83
C ALA A 135 0.80 -8.16 -3.45
N ARG A 136 1.38 -7.46 -4.44
CA ARG A 136 2.36 -6.40 -4.23
C ARG A 136 1.76 -5.22 -3.48
N VAL A 137 0.60 -4.72 -3.90
CA VAL A 137 -0.09 -3.61 -3.23
C VAL A 137 -0.41 -3.95 -1.78
N ILE A 138 -0.99 -5.12 -1.51
CA ILE A 138 -1.30 -5.54 -0.14
C ILE A 138 -0.03 -5.62 0.72
N GLN A 139 1.07 -6.17 0.21
CA GLN A 139 2.34 -6.24 0.94
C GLN A 139 2.92 -4.84 1.22
N HIS A 140 2.80 -3.91 0.28
CA HIS A 140 3.25 -2.53 0.45
C HIS A 140 2.48 -1.83 1.58
N GLU A 141 1.16 -1.89 1.55
CA GLU A 141 0.32 -1.26 2.58
C GLU A 141 0.46 -1.95 3.94
N PHE A 142 0.62 -3.27 3.97
CA PHE A 142 0.87 -4.02 5.19
C PHE A 142 2.22 -3.67 5.84
N ASP A 143 3.24 -3.39 5.03
CA ASP A 143 4.54 -2.91 5.51
C ASP A 143 4.38 -1.59 6.27
N HIS A 144 3.60 -0.63 5.76
CA HIS A 144 3.31 0.62 6.47
C HIS A 144 2.73 0.40 7.87
N LEU A 145 1.88 -0.63 8.04
CA LEU A 145 1.31 -0.97 9.35
C LEU A 145 2.35 -1.50 10.34
N ASN A 146 3.47 -2.00 9.83
CA ASN A 146 4.58 -2.52 10.62
C ASN A 146 5.76 -1.53 10.73
N GLY A 147 5.58 -0.28 10.26
CA GLY A 147 6.61 0.75 10.28
C GLY A 147 7.74 0.51 9.28
N ILE A 148 7.46 -0.19 8.19
CA ILE A 148 8.41 -0.53 7.13
C ILE A 148 8.05 0.26 5.87
N LEU A 149 9.06 0.87 5.25
CA LEU A 149 8.94 1.52 3.95
C LEU A 149 9.59 0.65 2.86
N TYR A 150 9.12 0.77 1.63
CA TYR A 150 9.63 -0.03 0.50
C TYR A 150 11.13 0.12 0.27
N THR A 151 11.73 1.24 0.71
CA THR A 151 13.18 1.48 0.68
C THR A 151 13.99 0.46 1.48
N SER A 152 13.37 -0.23 2.45
CA SER A 152 13.99 -1.32 3.21
C SER A 152 13.91 -2.69 2.49
N ARG A 153 13.22 -2.75 1.35
CA ARG A 153 12.99 -3.98 0.56
C ARG A 153 13.53 -3.89 -0.85
N LEU A 154 14.42 -2.94 -1.11
CA LEU A 154 15.04 -2.81 -2.42
C LEU A 154 15.76 -4.11 -2.82
N ALA A 155 15.45 -4.60 -4.01
CA ALA A 155 16.12 -5.75 -4.59
C ALA A 155 17.59 -5.46 -4.88
N HIS A 156 17.89 -4.20 -5.21
CA HIS A 156 19.24 -3.73 -5.45
C HIS A 156 19.40 -2.29 -4.95
N LYS A 157 20.44 -2.03 -4.15
CA LYS A 157 20.67 -0.72 -3.50
C LYS A 157 20.76 0.48 -4.45
N ASN A 158 21.20 0.25 -5.70
CA ASN A 158 21.32 1.31 -6.71
C ASN A 158 20.05 1.46 -7.57
N ALA A 159 19.05 0.59 -7.42
CA ALA A 159 17.79 0.65 -8.14
C ALA A 159 16.76 1.46 -7.34
N PHE A 160 17.12 2.70 -6.99
CA PHE A 160 16.29 3.66 -6.27
C PHE A 160 16.70 5.07 -6.68
N GLY A 161 15.75 5.89 -7.08
CA GLY A 161 15.99 7.25 -7.51
C GLY A 161 14.72 7.99 -7.92
N TYR A 162 14.89 9.15 -8.53
CA TYR A 162 13.77 9.90 -9.10
C TYR A 162 13.06 9.09 -10.18
N SER A 163 11.73 9.10 -10.15
CA SER A 163 10.91 8.25 -11.02
C SER A 163 11.12 8.51 -12.51
N ASP A 164 11.35 9.77 -12.90
CA ASP A 164 11.65 10.17 -14.27
C ASP A 164 13.01 9.63 -14.77
N GLU A 165 14.03 9.63 -13.89
CA GLU A 165 15.35 9.06 -14.21
C GLU A 165 15.28 7.53 -14.27
N ILE A 166 14.54 6.90 -13.33
CA ILE A 166 14.31 5.44 -13.33
C ILE A 166 13.61 5.03 -14.62
N GLU A 167 12.56 5.73 -15.02
CA GLU A 167 11.83 5.42 -16.25
C GLU A 167 12.72 5.56 -17.49
N LYS A 168 13.52 6.63 -17.55
CA LYS A 168 14.39 6.93 -18.67
C LYS A 168 15.53 5.93 -18.85
N PHE A 169 16.17 5.51 -17.75
CA PHE A 169 17.41 4.74 -17.82
C PHE A 169 17.29 3.27 -17.41
N TRP A 170 16.32 2.91 -16.56
CA TRP A 170 16.20 1.55 -16.05
C TRP A 170 15.08 0.78 -16.75
N LYS A 171 13.87 1.32 -16.85
CA LYS A 171 12.74 0.62 -17.46
C LYS A 171 12.94 0.38 -18.96
N LYS A 172 13.44 1.39 -19.71
CA LYS A 172 13.68 1.26 -21.16
C LYS A 172 14.78 0.27 -21.53
N HIS A 173 15.66 -0.13 -20.61
CA HIS A 173 16.70 -1.12 -20.88
C HIS A 173 16.27 -2.55 -20.59
N HIS A 174 15.24 -2.78 -19.78
CA HIS A 174 14.68 -4.11 -19.55
C HIS A 174 13.91 -4.65 -20.75
N ASP A 175 13.22 -3.79 -21.49
CA ASP A 175 12.45 -4.18 -22.69
C ASP A 175 13.31 -4.59 -23.90
N LYS A 176 14.63 -4.37 -23.84
CA LYS A 176 15.55 -4.76 -24.92
C LYS A 176 16.27 -6.08 -24.69
N ASN A 177 16.13 -6.68 -23.51
CA ASN A 177 16.80 -7.92 -23.10
C ASN A 177 15.82 -9.04 -22.70
N SER A 178 14.53 -8.90 -23.05
CA SER A 178 13.48 -9.91 -22.83
C SER A 178 13.17 -10.67 -24.12
#